data_a05ff8bfc440f8c08f06beb472a72526
#
_entry.id   a05ff8bfc440f8c08f06beb472a72526
#
_cell.length_a   1.000
_cell.length_b   1.000
_cell.length_c   1.000
_cell.angle_alpha   90.00
_cell.angle_beta   90.00
_cell.angle_gamma   90.00
#
_symmetry.space_group_name_H-M   'P 1'
#
loop_
_entity.id
_entity.type
_entity.pdbx_description
1 polymer ?
#
loop_
_entity_poly.entity_id
_entity_poly.type
_entity_poly.pdbx_seq_one_letter_code
_entity_poly.pdbx_strand_id
1 'polypeptide(L)'
;MQHNSKVRKIAFVGDHLPRKCGIATFTSDLLAAVATAYPQSQCFSVSVNDIKGGYDYPEVVRFEIEEQDLSSYLRAADFLNISNVDMVCLQHEFGIYGGPAGGHILAFLRELRMPVVTTLHTVLREPRADQRRVMQELISLSTRLVVMVERGRRMLQDIYEAPSAKIDLIAHGIPDVGFVDPTYFKDQFGVEGKVVLLTFGLLSPNKGIEYVLKALPQILAEFPDVVYIVLGATHPNELREHGEAYRVSLEMLAKKNRIEKNVIFYNDFVELENLKEFIGAADLYLTPYLNEAQITSGTLAYTFGAGKAVVSTPYWHAAELLAEDRGVLVPFADAPAIAREVIGQLQAPPPTGVEVGTGLDGRQRVAVGESQLD
;
A
#
# COMPACT_ATOMS: atom_id res chain seq x y z
N MET A 1 4.19 30.27 4.05
CA MET A 1 3.23 30.96 3.14
C MET A 1 1.89 30.28 3.32
N GLN A 2 0.89 30.99 3.87
CA GLN A 2 -0.48 30.43 3.92
C GLN A 2 -1.00 30.43 2.49
N HIS A 3 -1.11 29.24 1.88
CA HIS A 3 -1.85 29.06 0.63
C HIS A 3 -3.32 29.34 0.93
N ASN A 4 -3.80 30.46 0.45
CA ASN A 4 -5.23 30.82 0.52
C ASN A 4 -5.96 29.93 -0.50
N SER A 5 -6.19 28.65 -0.13
CA SER A 5 -6.90 27.69 -0.95
C SER A 5 -8.33 28.15 -1.14
N LYS A 6 -8.77 28.30 -2.41
CA LYS A 6 -10.18 28.58 -2.73
C LYS A 6 -11.08 27.36 -2.49
N VAL A 7 -10.47 26.17 -2.28
CA VAL A 7 -11.15 24.89 -2.05
C VAL A 7 -11.52 24.81 -0.57
N ARG A 8 -12.81 24.77 -0.26
CA ARG A 8 -13.36 24.75 1.11
C ARG A 8 -13.92 23.41 1.51
N LYS A 9 -14.42 22.64 0.55
CA LYS A 9 -15.00 21.31 0.80
C LYS A 9 -14.43 20.29 -0.16
N ILE A 10 -13.85 19.23 0.39
CA ILE A 10 -13.24 18.14 -0.36
C ILE A 10 -13.91 16.84 0.07
N ALA A 11 -14.44 16.09 -0.91
CA ALA A 11 -14.96 14.75 -0.68
C ALA A 11 -13.96 13.70 -1.17
N PHE A 12 -13.63 12.74 -0.32
CA PHE A 12 -12.80 11.58 -0.64
C PHE A 12 -13.71 10.40 -0.91
N VAL A 13 -13.63 9.82 -2.10
CA VAL A 13 -14.52 8.75 -2.56
C VAL A 13 -13.72 7.47 -2.78
N GLY A 14 -14.12 6.40 -2.13
CA GLY A 14 -13.47 5.09 -2.18
C GLY A 14 -13.85 4.26 -0.96
N ASP A 15 -13.03 3.27 -0.63
CA ASP A 15 -13.19 2.56 0.63
C ASP A 15 -12.67 3.41 1.80
N HIS A 16 -13.16 3.16 3.01
CA HIS A 16 -12.69 3.83 4.22
C HIS A 16 -12.60 2.83 5.39
N LEU A 17 -11.70 3.07 6.34
CA LEU A 17 -11.68 2.31 7.60
C LEU A 17 -13.04 2.41 8.32
N PRO A 18 -13.53 1.34 8.96
CA PRO A 18 -12.83 0.13 9.38
C PRO A 18 -12.82 -1.03 8.36
N ARG A 19 -13.21 -0.82 7.11
CA ARG A 19 -13.07 -1.85 6.07
C ARG A 19 -11.61 -2.28 5.96
N LYS A 20 -11.32 -3.59 6.09
CA LYS A 20 -9.96 -4.14 6.04
C LYS A 20 -9.50 -4.25 4.58
N CYS A 21 -8.91 -3.17 4.08
CA CYS A 21 -8.49 -3.02 2.69
C CYS A 21 -7.39 -1.96 2.58
N GLY A 22 -6.40 -2.18 1.72
CA GLY A 22 -5.31 -1.21 1.48
C GLY A 22 -5.81 0.13 0.94
N ILE A 23 -6.88 0.13 0.13
CA ILE A 23 -7.50 1.36 -0.37
C ILE A 23 -8.19 2.13 0.76
N ALA A 24 -8.84 1.42 1.69
CA ALA A 24 -9.46 2.05 2.86
C ALA A 24 -8.43 2.78 3.73
N THR A 25 -7.30 2.12 4.00
CA THR A 25 -6.18 2.75 4.72
C THR A 25 -5.66 3.97 3.97
N PHE A 26 -5.39 3.84 2.66
CA PHE A 26 -4.90 4.95 1.84
C PHE A 26 -5.88 6.14 1.82
N THR A 27 -7.17 5.88 1.67
CA THR A 27 -8.20 6.94 1.65
C THR A 27 -8.25 7.68 2.98
N SER A 28 -8.25 6.93 4.09
CA SER A 28 -8.29 7.49 5.45
C SER A 28 -7.05 8.33 5.74
N ASP A 29 -5.87 7.82 5.40
CA ASP A 29 -4.59 8.52 5.61
C ASP A 29 -4.49 9.79 4.76
N LEU A 30 -4.87 9.70 3.47
CA LEU A 30 -4.87 10.86 2.57
C LEU A 30 -5.85 11.94 3.05
N LEU A 31 -7.06 11.55 3.47
CA LEU A 31 -8.04 12.47 4.02
C LEU A 31 -7.48 13.18 5.27
N ALA A 32 -6.92 12.43 6.22
CA ALA A 32 -6.34 12.97 7.44
C ALA A 32 -5.17 13.91 7.17
N ALA A 33 -4.27 13.54 6.23
CA ALA A 33 -3.13 14.36 5.84
C ALA A 33 -3.57 15.68 5.18
N VAL A 34 -4.55 15.64 4.28
CA VAL A 34 -5.09 16.85 3.63
C VAL A 34 -5.83 17.72 4.64
N ALA A 35 -6.64 17.16 5.53
CA ALA A 35 -7.33 17.91 6.58
C ALA A 35 -6.34 18.62 7.52
N THR A 36 -5.22 17.95 7.86
CA THR A 36 -4.15 18.53 8.68
C THR A 36 -3.41 19.65 7.95
N ALA A 37 -3.09 19.45 6.67
CA ALA A 37 -2.36 20.44 5.86
C ALA A 37 -3.21 21.67 5.51
N TYR A 38 -4.52 21.49 5.40
CA TYR A 38 -5.48 22.54 5.03
C TYR A 38 -6.65 22.63 6.04
N PRO A 39 -6.40 23.05 7.29
CA PRO A 39 -7.40 23.04 8.37
C PRO A 39 -8.62 23.93 8.12
N GLN A 40 -8.53 24.85 7.15
CA GLN A 40 -9.68 25.66 6.70
C GLN A 40 -10.59 24.93 5.70
N SER A 41 -10.17 23.77 5.18
CA SER A 41 -10.94 22.95 4.26
C SER A 41 -11.67 21.85 5.01
N GLN A 42 -12.95 21.71 4.75
CA GLN A 42 -13.78 20.64 5.29
C GLN A 42 -13.56 19.37 4.46
N CYS A 43 -12.86 18.39 5.02
CA CYS A 43 -12.63 17.09 4.40
C CYS A 43 -13.60 16.05 4.96
N PHE A 44 -14.19 15.20 4.11
CA PHE A 44 -15.04 14.10 4.52
C PHE A 44 -14.99 12.96 3.48
N SER A 45 -15.44 11.77 3.88
CA SER A 45 -15.47 10.59 3.02
C SER A 45 -16.89 10.26 2.54
N VAL A 46 -16.94 9.71 1.32
CA VAL A 46 -18.06 8.96 0.75
C VAL A 46 -17.54 7.54 0.53
N SER A 47 -18.03 6.58 1.29
CA SER A 47 -17.45 5.25 1.38
C SER A 47 -18.26 4.20 0.63
N VAL A 48 -17.59 3.21 0.02
CA VAL A 48 -18.23 2.12 -0.71
C VAL A 48 -18.30 0.87 0.17
N ASN A 49 -19.49 0.29 0.30
CA ASN A 49 -19.77 -0.90 1.09
C ASN A 49 -19.86 -2.14 0.22
N ASP A 50 -19.04 -3.15 0.50
CA ASP A 50 -19.08 -4.48 -0.10
C ASP A 50 -19.94 -5.47 0.70
N ILE A 51 -20.45 -5.05 1.86
CA ILE A 51 -21.32 -5.84 2.72
C ILE A 51 -22.65 -5.10 2.97
N LYS A 52 -23.71 -5.87 3.09
CA LYS A 52 -25.05 -5.33 3.39
C LYS A 52 -25.04 -4.70 4.78
N GLY A 53 -25.51 -3.46 4.86
CA GLY A 53 -25.59 -2.69 6.11
C GLY A 53 -24.31 -1.92 6.44
N GLY A 54 -23.28 -2.01 5.59
CA GLY A 54 -22.05 -1.24 5.73
C GLY A 54 -21.21 -1.60 6.97
N TYR A 55 -20.43 -0.63 7.41
CA TYR A 55 -19.50 -0.73 8.53
C TYR A 55 -19.87 0.34 9.60
N ASP A 56 -19.37 0.16 10.81
CA ASP A 56 -19.49 1.20 11.86
C ASP A 56 -18.46 2.31 11.58
N TYR A 57 -18.84 3.20 10.67
CA TYR A 57 -17.94 4.25 10.19
C TYR A 57 -17.83 5.42 11.17
N PRO A 58 -16.66 6.08 11.22
CA PRO A 58 -16.50 7.33 11.96
C PRO A 58 -17.30 8.47 11.28
N GLU A 59 -17.61 9.53 12.05
CA GLU A 59 -18.40 10.69 11.59
C GLU A 59 -17.86 11.41 10.34
N VAL A 60 -16.59 11.21 10.02
CA VAL A 60 -15.97 11.75 8.79
C VAL A 60 -16.55 11.12 7.53
N VAL A 61 -17.12 9.91 7.60
CA VAL A 61 -17.88 9.29 6.51
C VAL A 61 -19.31 9.83 6.55
N ARG A 62 -19.68 10.59 5.51
CA ARG A 62 -20.96 11.30 5.46
C ARG A 62 -21.96 10.69 4.51
N PHE A 63 -21.53 9.80 3.67
CA PHE A 63 -22.40 9.06 2.76
C PHE A 63 -21.82 7.68 2.49
N GLU A 64 -22.70 6.70 2.35
CA GLU A 64 -22.36 5.32 2.06
C GLU A 64 -22.96 4.90 0.72
N ILE A 65 -22.12 4.35 -0.15
CA ILE A 65 -22.52 3.78 -1.44
C ILE A 65 -22.60 2.26 -1.28
N GLU A 66 -23.74 1.67 -1.60
CA GLU A 66 -23.84 0.21 -1.75
C GLU A 66 -23.19 -0.21 -3.07
N GLU A 67 -22.13 -0.99 -3.01
CA GLU A 67 -21.27 -1.32 -4.15
C GLU A 67 -22.06 -1.79 -5.39
N GLN A 68 -23.04 -2.68 -5.22
CA GLN A 68 -23.79 -3.27 -6.33
C GLN A 68 -25.10 -2.52 -6.67
N ASP A 69 -25.49 -1.47 -5.91
CA ASP A 69 -26.66 -0.67 -6.19
C ASP A 69 -26.33 0.60 -6.98
N LEU A 70 -26.53 0.58 -8.31
CA LEU A 70 -26.29 1.73 -9.19
C LEU A 70 -27.02 3.00 -8.72
N SER A 71 -28.21 2.86 -8.14
CA SER A 71 -28.99 4.01 -7.66
C SER A 71 -28.30 4.71 -6.47
N SER A 72 -27.53 3.97 -5.69
CA SER A 72 -26.73 4.51 -4.58
C SER A 72 -25.63 5.44 -5.07
N TYR A 73 -25.01 5.15 -6.21
CA TYR A 73 -24.01 6.02 -6.85
C TYR A 73 -24.63 7.35 -7.32
N LEU A 74 -25.84 7.31 -7.89
CA LEU A 74 -26.54 8.51 -8.31
C LEU A 74 -26.92 9.38 -7.10
N ARG A 75 -27.44 8.77 -6.02
CA ARG A 75 -27.75 9.49 -4.76
C ARG A 75 -26.48 10.11 -4.14
N ALA A 76 -25.33 9.45 -4.23
CA ALA A 76 -24.06 9.99 -3.76
C ALA A 76 -23.65 11.23 -4.57
N ALA A 77 -23.81 11.21 -5.89
CA ALA A 77 -23.54 12.36 -6.74
C ALA A 77 -24.46 13.54 -6.41
N ASP A 78 -25.76 13.30 -6.23
CA ASP A 78 -26.72 14.30 -5.81
C ASP A 78 -26.35 14.90 -4.44
N PHE A 79 -25.96 14.05 -3.48
CA PHE A 79 -25.52 14.49 -2.16
C PHE A 79 -24.32 15.45 -2.27
N LEU A 80 -23.31 15.15 -3.08
CA LEU A 80 -22.13 16.01 -3.25
C LEU A 80 -22.49 17.34 -3.95
N ASN A 81 -23.33 17.27 -4.99
CA ASN A 81 -23.79 18.46 -5.71
C ASN A 81 -24.58 19.42 -4.81
N ILE A 82 -25.52 18.90 -4.00
CA ILE A 82 -26.33 19.69 -3.06
C ILE A 82 -25.47 20.23 -1.91
N SER A 83 -24.47 19.46 -1.47
CA SER A 83 -23.55 19.87 -0.39
C SER A 83 -22.57 20.96 -0.82
N ASN A 84 -22.57 21.39 -2.08
CA ASN A 84 -21.64 22.36 -2.65
C ASN A 84 -20.18 21.97 -2.38
N VAL A 85 -19.81 20.75 -2.75
CA VAL A 85 -18.43 20.27 -2.71
C VAL A 85 -17.62 20.95 -3.81
N ASP A 86 -16.42 21.42 -3.48
CA ASP A 86 -15.57 22.13 -4.42
C ASP A 86 -14.69 21.18 -5.25
N MET A 87 -14.35 20.00 -4.70
CA MET A 87 -13.49 19.01 -5.35
C MET A 87 -13.75 17.61 -4.83
N VAL A 88 -13.65 16.62 -5.71
CA VAL A 88 -13.68 15.19 -5.37
C VAL A 88 -12.29 14.59 -5.56
N CYS A 89 -11.79 13.88 -4.54
CA CYS A 89 -10.63 13.00 -4.59
C CYS A 89 -11.11 11.55 -4.68
N LEU A 90 -11.08 10.97 -5.88
CA LEU A 90 -11.50 9.59 -6.13
C LEU A 90 -10.33 8.63 -6.00
N GLN A 91 -10.51 7.55 -5.25
CA GLN A 91 -9.58 6.42 -5.20
C GLN A 91 -10.10 5.33 -6.14
N HIS A 92 -9.37 5.04 -7.22
CA HIS A 92 -9.82 4.07 -8.20
C HIS A 92 -9.04 2.75 -8.13
N GLU A 93 -9.79 1.68 -7.92
CA GLU A 93 -9.41 0.29 -8.13
C GLU A 93 -10.61 -0.42 -8.77
N PHE A 94 -10.38 -1.30 -9.75
CA PHE A 94 -11.47 -1.98 -10.47
C PHE A 94 -12.36 -2.83 -9.57
N GLY A 95 -11.80 -3.37 -8.48
CA GLY A 95 -12.47 -4.32 -7.59
C GLY A 95 -13.24 -3.70 -6.43
N ILE A 96 -13.29 -2.37 -6.28
CA ILE A 96 -14.02 -1.74 -5.17
C ILE A 96 -15.35 -1.11 -5.58
N TYR A 97 -15.64 -1.09 -6.86
CA TYR A 97 -16.89 -0.54 -7.40
C TYR A 97 -17.72 -1.62 -8.09
N GLY A 98 -19.04 -1.49 -8.03
CA GLY A 98 -19.98 -2.43 -8.62
C GLY A 98 -20.04 -2.38 -10.15
N GLY A 99 -20.72 -3.38 -10.69
CA GLY A 99 -20.88 -3.56 -12.12
C GLY A 99 -19.64 -4.11 -12.84
N PRO A 100 -19.75 -4.38 -14.16
CA PRO A 100 -18.61 -4.89 -14.94
C PRO A 100 -17.40 -3.96 -14.86
N ALA A 101 -16.26 -4.51 -14.43
CA ALA A 101 -15.01 -3.76 -14.24
C ALA A 101 -15.15 -2.50 -13.35
N GLY A 102 -16.03 -2.52 -12.36
CA GLY A 102 -16.27 -1.36 -11.49
C GLY A 102 -17.03 -0.22 -12.16
N GLY A 103 -17.74 -0.48 -13.25
CA GLY A 103 -18.32 0.54 -14.12
C GLY A 103 -19.43 1.40 -13.50
N HIS A 104 -19.99 1.04 -12.34
CA HIS A 104 -21.00 1.85 -11.65
C HIS A 104 -20.46 3.22 -11.24
N ILE A 105 -19.16 3.34 -10.97
CA ILE A 105 -18.53 4.63 -10.63
C ILE A 105 -18.65 5.67 -11.75
N LEU A 106 -18.75 5.23 -13.00
CA LEU A 106 -18.92 6.15 -14.14
C LEU A 106 -20.25 6.90 -14.11
N ALA A 107 -21.32 6.26 -13.62
CA ALA A 107 -22.60 6.93 -13.45
C ALA A 107 -22.51 8.06 -12.40
N PHE A 108 -21.83 7.81 -11.29
CA PHE A 108 -21.53 8.83 -10.29
C PHE A 108 -20.73 9.99 -10.89
N LEU A 109 -19.63 9.71 -11.60
CA LEU A 109 -18.75 10.73 -12.15
C LEU A 109 -19.42 11.63 -13.19
N ARG A 110 -20.34 11.09 -14.01
CA ARG A 110 -21.08 11.86 -15.04
C ARG A 110 -22.01 12.90 -14.44
N GLU A 111 -22.54 12.65 -13.24
CA GLU A 111 -23.48 13.56 -12.56
C GLU A 111 -22.77 14.63 -11.73
N LEU A 112 -21.47 14.51 -11.47
CA LEU A 112 -20.71 15.47 -10.67
C LEU A 112 -20.54 16.81 -11.41
N ARG A 113 -20.66 17.90 -10.64
CA ARG A 113 -20.55 19.29 -11.15
C ARG A 113 -19.25 19.99 -10.75
N MET A 114 -18.39 19.31 -9.99
CA MET A 114 -17.12 19.82 -9.52
C MET A 114 -15.94 19.02 -10.13
N PRO A 115 -14.71 19.56 -10.13
CA PRO A 115 -13.53 18.86 -10.60
C PRO A 115 -13.26 17.58 -9.79
N VAL A 116 -12.77 16.56 -10.50
CA VAL A 116 -12.38 15.26 -9.93
C VAL A 116 -10.90 15.03 -10.13
N VAL A 117 -10.20 14.71 -9.04
CA VAL A 117 -8.83 14.21 -9.02
C VAL A 117 -8.90 12.72 -8.72
N THR A 118 -8.46 11.89 -9.65
CA THR A 118 -8.51 10.43 -9.51
C THR A 118 -7.13 9.84 -9.28
N THR A 119 -6.94 9.16 -8.15
CA THR A 119 -5.76 8.36 -7.87
C THR A 119 -5.99 6.94 -8.38
N LEU A 120 -5.10 6.46 -9.25
CA LEU A 120 -5.19 5.14 -9.86
C LEU A 120 -4.28 4.16 -9.12
N HIS A 121 -4.88 3.21 -8.40
CA HIS A 121 -4.16 2.17 -7.68
C HIS A 121 -3.77 0.99 -8.58
N THR A 122 -4.48 0.81 -9.70
CA THR A 122 -4.16 -0.17 -10.73
C THR A 122 -4.25 0.46 -12.11
N VAL A 123 -3.21 0.24 -12.93
CA VAL A 123 -3.20 0.49 -14.37
C VAL A 123 -2.83 -0.81 -15.07
N LEU A 124 -3.70 -1.33 -15.93
CA LEU A 124 -3.52 -2.64 -16.56
C LEU A 124 -2.76 -2.51 -17.88
N ARG A 125 -1.76 -3.37 -18.08
CA ARG A 125 -1.02 -3.47 -19.34
C ARG A 125 -1.88 -4.11 -20.45
N GLU A 126 -2.64 -5.12 -20.08
CA GLU A 126 -3.49 -5.89 -20.99
C GLU A 126 -4.94 -5.89 -20.48
N PRO A 127 -5.65 -4.74 -20.56
CA PRO A 127 -7.01 -4.64 -20.07
C PRO A 127 -7.98 -5.42 -20.96
N ARG A 128 -8.96 -6.08 -20.35
CA ARG A 128 -10.14 -6.57 -21.07
C ARG A 128 -10.91 -5.39 -21.66
N ALA A 129 -11.81 -5.67 -22.61
CA ALA A 129 -12.58 -4.62 -23.29
C ALA A 129 -13.42 -3.76 -22.32
N ASP A 130 -14.02 -4.38 -21.29
CA ASP A 130 -14.76 -3.69 -20.24
C ASP A 130 -13.86 -2.79 -19.39
N GLN A 131 -12.69 -3.31 -18.96
CA GLN A 131 -11.69 -2.56 -18.18
C GLN A 131 -11.12 -1.38 -18.96
N ARG A 132 -10.82 -1.59 -20.27
CA ARG A 132 -10.34 -0.51 -21.14
C ARG A 132 -11.37 0.61 -21.26
N ARG A 133 -12.64 0.26 -21.49
CA ARG A 133 -13.74 1.23 -21.61
C ARG A 133 -13.90 2.04 -20.30
N VAL A 134 -13.90 1.35 -19.14
CA VAL A 134 -14.03 2.04 -17.84
C VAL A 134 -12.87 3.00 -17.63
N MET A 135 -11.63 2.57 -17.87
CA MET A 135 -10.45 3.43 -17.70
C MET A 135 -10.47 4.64 -18.66
N GLN A 136 -10.79 4.44 -19.94
CA GLN A 136 -10.86 5.54 -20.91
C GLN A 136 -11.92 6.58 -20.54
N GLU A 137 -13.08 6.12 -20.06
CA GLU A 137 -14.13 7.03 -19.63
C GLU A 137 -13.77 7.75 -18.33
N LEU A 138 -13.16 7.04 -17.39
CA LEU A 138 -12.63 7.63 -16.16
C LEU A 138 -11.57 8.71 -16.46
N ILE A 139 -10.66 8.48 -17.40
CA ILE A 139 -9.69 9.47 -17.87
C ILE A 139 -10.40 10.71 -18.44
N SER A 140 -11.48 10.52 -19.21
CA SER A 140 -12.25 11.62 -19.77
C SER A 140 -12.93 12.47 -18.69
N LEU A 141 -13.57 11.82 -17.70
CA LEU A 141 -14.34 12.44 -16.63
C LEU A 141 -13.48 13.07 -15.52
N SER A 142 -12.23 12.64 -15.37
CA SER A 142 -11.31 13.19 -14.38
C SER A 142 -10.66 14.49 -14.87
N THR A 143 -10.54 15.48 -13.99
CA THR A 143 -9.76 16.71 -14.25
C THR A 143 -8.26 16.43 -14.19
N ARG A 144 -7.82 15.64 -13.20
CA ARG A 144 -6.45 15.19 -13.01
C ARG A 144 -6.43 13.72 -12.67
N LEU A 145 -5.35 13.05 -13.04
CA LEU A 145 -5.05 11.66 -12.72
C LEU A 145 -3.76 11.61 -11.90
N VAL A 146 -3.77 10.87 -10.83
CA VAL A 146 -2.58 10.64 -10.01
C VAL A 146 -2.16 9.18 -10.16
N VAL A 147 -0.89 8.96 -10.45
CA VAL A 147 -0.23 7.66 -10.43
C VAL A 147 0.98 7.71 -9.50
N MET A 148 1.35 6.59 -8.93
CA MET A 148 2.38 6.54 -7.88
C MET A 148 3.75 6.09 -8.40
N VAL A 149 3.82 5.64 -9.66
CA VAL A 149 5.04 5.17 -10.31
C VAL A 149 5.09 5.65 -11.77
N GLU A 150 6.31 5.86 -12.26
CA GLU A 150 6.56 6.31 -13.64
C GLU A 150 6.02 5.32 -14.68
N ARG A 151 6.11 4.02 -14.38
CA ARG A 151 5.54 2.99 -15.25
C ARG A 151 4.04 3.17 -15.45
N GLY A 152 3.30 3.54 -14.39
CA GLY A 152 1.87 3.84 -14.47
C GLY A 152 1.56 5.02 -15.39
N ARG A 153 2.37 6.07 -15.31
CA ARG A 153 2.27 7.24 -16.20
C ARG A 153 2.45 6.86 -17.66
N ARG A 154 3.50 6.10 -17.97
CA ARG A 154 3.76 5.63 -19.35
C ARG A 154 2.63 4.74 -19.86
N MET A 155 2.16 3.80 -19.05
CA MET A 155 1.05 2.92 -19.44
C MET A 155 -0.24 3.68 -19.72
N LEU A 156 -0.56 4.72 -18.94
CA LEU A 156 -1.72 5.57 -19.22
C LEU A 156 -1.59 6.30 -20.57
N GLN A 157 -0.40 6.77 -20.91
CA GLN A 157 -0.14 7.44 -22.17
C GLN A 157 -0.15 6.45 -23.35
N ASP A 158 0.58 5.36 -23.25
CA ASP A 158 0.83 4.45 -24.37
C ASP A 158 -0.34 3.51 -24.68
N ILE A 159 -1.10 3.10 -23.63
CA ILE A 159 -2.16 2.09 -23.75
C ILE A 159 -3.55 2.73 -23.81
N TYR A 160 -3.75 3.79 -23.02
CA TYR A 160 -5.06 4.43 -22.86
C TYR A 160 -5.13 5.82 -23.50
N GLU A 161 -4.03 6.30 -24.11
CA GLU A 161 -3.94 7.59 -24.82
C GLU A 161 -4.27 8.79 -23.90
N ALA A 162 -4.00 8.67 -22.59
CA ALA A 162 -4.28 9.73 -21.65
C ALA A 162 -3.36 10.94 -21.90
N PRO A 163 -3.92 12.18 -21.96
CA PRO A 163 -3.10 13.37 -22.13
C PRO A 163 -2.10 13.56 -21.01
N SER A 164 -0.82 13.74 -21.34
CA SER A 164 0.26 13.91 -20.34
C SER A 164 -0.02 15.06 -19.37
N ALA A 165 -0.65 16.13 -19.85
CA ALA A 165 -1.03 17.29 -19.03
C ALA A 165 -2.07 16.97 -17.94
N LYS A 166 -2.77 15.84 -18.03
CA LYS A 166 -3.73 15.38 -16.99
C LYS A 166 -3.09 14.52 -15.92
N ILE A 167 -1.86 14.01 -16.12
CA ILE A 167 -1.26 12.99 -15.27
C ILE A 167 -0.21 13.61 -14.35
N ASP A 168 -0.38 13.42 -13.05
CA ASP A 168 0.58 13.77 -12.02
C ASP A 168 1.21 12.49 -11.47
N LEU A 169 2.53 12.49 -11.36
CA LEU A 169 3.28 11.46 -10.67
C LEU A 169 3.49 11.90 -9.23
N ILE A 170 2.83 11.23 -8.29
CA ILE A 170 2.96 11.50 -6.86
C ILE A 170 3.21 10.18 -6.16
N ALA A 171 4.38 10.02 -5.56
CA ALA A 171 4.75 8.79 -4.86
C ALA A 171 3.74 8.45 -3.75
N HIS A 172 3.64 7.16 -3.41
CA HIS A 172 2.76 6.69 -2.33
C HIS A 172 3.11 7.38 -1.02
N GLY A 173 2.10 8.00 -0.38
CA GLY A 173 2.25 8.61 0.93
C GLY A 173 2.63 7.58 1.99
N ILE A 174 3.42 8.00 2.94
CA ILE A 174 3.86 7.18 4.07
C ILE A 174 3.59 7.90 5.39
N PRO A 175 3.38 7.19 6.49
CA PRO A 175 3.33 7.81 7.80
C PRO A 175 4.70 8.44 8.12
N ASP A 176 4.67 9.59 8.79
CA ASP A 176 5.88 10.21 9.33
C ASP A 176 6.33 9.39 10.53
N VAL A 177 7.37 8.59 10.34
CA VAL A 177 7.93 7.72 11.38
C VAL A 177 9.33 8.24 11.68
N GLY A 178 9.56 8.71 12.91
CA GLY A 178 10.91 9.01 13.38
C GLY A 178 11.78 7.76 13.37
N PHE A 179 13.07 7.92 13.10
CA PHE A 179 14.01 6.81 13.25
C PHE A 179 14.07 6.40 14.73
N VAL A 180 13.77 5.12 14.99
CA VAL A 180 13.89 4.51 16.31
C VAL A 180 14.75 3.27 16.15
N ASP A 181 15.70 3.06 17.07
CA ASP A 181 16.53 1.85 17.09
C ASP A 181 15.60 0.61 17.12
N PRO A 182 15.77 -0.36 16.22
CA PRO A 182 14.95 -1.57 16.20
C PRO A 182 14.89 -2.29 17.54
N THR A 183 15.95 -2.24 18.33
CA THR A 183 16.02 -2.86 19.66
C THR A 183 14.94 -2.37 20.61
N TYR A 184 14.51 -1.11 20.48
CA TYR A 184 13.49 -0.51 21.32
C TYR A 184 12.13 -1.21 21.26
N PHE A 185 11.78 -1.73 20.07
CA PHE A 185 10.48 -2.38 19.88
C PHE A 185 10.53 -3.91 20.00
N LYS A 186 11.72 -4.52 20.02
CA LYS A 186 11.87 -5.98 19.96
C LYS A 186 11.39 -6.70 21.21
N ASP A 187 11.51 -6.06 22.38
CA ASP A 187 11.07 -6.62 23.67
C ASP A 187 9.55 -6.83 23.72
N GLN A 188 8.77 -5.92 23.14
CA GLN A 188 7.31 -6.03 23.09
C GLN A 188 6.83 -7.28 22.35
N PHE A 189 7.63 -7.72 21.37
CA PHE A 189 7.30 -8.88 20.53
C PHE A 189 8.00 -10.17 21.00
N GLY A 190 8.75 -10.13 22.12
CA GLY A 190 9.52 -11.26 22.65
C GLY A 190 10.65 -11.71 21.73
N VAL A 191 11.20 -10.78 20.95
CA VAL A 191 12.29 -11.01 19.98
C VAL A 191 13.54 -10.21 20.30
N GLU A 192 13.74 -9.87 21.57
CA GLU A 192 14.93 -9.21 22.07
C GLU A 192 16.20 -10.00 21.71
N GLY A 193 17.22 -9.32 21.22
CA GLY A 193 18.49 -9.93 20.78
C GLY A 193 18.38 -10.76 19.49
N LYS A 194 17.20 -10.82 18.85
CA LYS A 194 17.00 -11.54 17.58
C LYS A 194 17.17 -10.62 16.39
N VAL A 195 17.48 -11.21 15.25
CA VAL A 195 17.37 -10.56 13.94
C VAL A 195 15.96 -10.78 13.39
N VAL A 196 15.24 -9.71 13.14
CA VAL A 196 13.83 -9.75 12.75
C VAL A 196 13.68 -9.52 11.25
N LEU A 197 13.21 -10.55 10.55
CA LEU A 197 12.68 -10.44 9.19
C LEU A 197 11.18 -10.19 9.27
N LEU A 198 10.64 -9.28 8.47
CA LEU A 198 9.22 -8.92 8.49
C LEU A 198 8.60 -9.04 7.10
N THR A 199 7.40 -9.62 7.02
CA THR A 199 6.46 -9.44 5.92
C THR A 199 5.11 -9.07 6.51
N PHE A 200 4.44 -8.04 5.96
CA PHE A 200 3.11 -7.68 6.44
C PHE A 200 2.13 -7.34 5.32
N GLY A 201 0.85 -7.36 5.67
CA GLY A 201 -0.30 -7.04 4.81
C GLY A 201 -1.29 -8.19 4.76
N LEU A 202 -2.43 -8.00 4.09
CA LEU A 202 -3.46 -9.02 3.95
C LEU A 202 -2.91 -10.26 3.24
N LEU A 203 -3.00 -11.43 3.89
CA LEU A 203 -2.40 -12.67 3.42
C LEU A 203 -3.19 -13.25 2.25
N SER A 204 -2.48 -13.59 1.19
CA SER A 204 -2.98 -14.33 0.03
C SER A 204 -1.82 -15.05 -0.68
N PRO A 205 -2.07 -16.06 -1.52
CA PRO A 205 -1.02 -16.78 -2.24
C PRO A 205 -0.08 -15.86 -3.04
N ASN A 206 -0.61 -14.73 -3.51
CA ASN A 206 0.18 -13.75 -4.25
C ASN A 206 1.30 -13.08 -3.43
N LYS A 207 1.26 -13.21 -2.10
CA LYS A 207 2.30 -12.66 -1.22
C LYS A 207 3.60 -13.47 -1.24
N GLY A 208 3.58 -14.73 -1.72
CA GLY A 208 4.77 -15.56 -1.89
C GLY A 208 5.51 -15.91 -0.59
N ILE A 209 4.84 -15.82 0.55
CA ILE A 209 5.45 -16.05 1.90
C ILE A 209 6.07 -17.43 1.98
N GLU A 210 5.50 -18.42 1.30
CA GLU A 210 6.03 -19.79 1.24
C GLU A 210 7.47 -19.87 0.72
N TYR A 211 7.92 -18.91 -0.09
CA TYR A 211 9.31 -18.90 -0.59
C TYR A 211 10.30 -18.43 0.47
N VAL A 212 9.88 -17.51 1.35
CA VAL A 212 10.68 -17.14 2.52
C VAL A 212 10.77 -18.32 3.49
N LEU A 213 9.63 -19.01 3.76
CA LEU A 213 9.63 -20.19 4.63
C LEU A 213 10.50 -21.34 4.08
N LYS A 214 10.64 -21.45 2.75
CA LYS A 214 11.57 -22.41 2.11
C LYS A 214 13.03 -21.95 2.19
N ALA A 215 13.29 -20.65 2.19
CA ALA A 215 14.61 -20.05 2.33
C ALA A 215 15.16 -20.12 3.76
N LEU A 216 14.26 -20.05 4.75
CA LEU A 216 14.60 -19.88 6.16
C LEU A 216 15.53 -20.96 6.73
N PRO A 217 15.43 -22.27 6.39
CA PRO A 217 16.39 -23.26 6.88
C PRO A 217 17.86 -22.94 6.52
N GLN A 218 18.10 -22.41 5.31
CA GLN A 218 19.45 -22.01 4.89
C GLN A 218 19.90 -20.75 5.64
N ILE A 219 19.01 -19.78 5.86
CA ILE A 219 19.31 -18.57 6.62
C ILE A 219 19.66 -18.93 8.06
N LEU A 220 18.88 -19.81 8.71
CA LEU A 220 19.07 -20.23 10.08
C LEU A 220 20.34 -21.07 10.32
N ALA A 221 20.87 -21.72 9.28
CA ALA A 221 22.14 -22.42 9.37
C ALA A 221 23.32 -21.46 9.61
N GLU A 222 23.22 -20.20 9.14
CA GLU A 222 24.25 -19.17 9.33
C GLU A 222 23.88 -18.19 10.45
N PHE A 223 22.59 -17.87 10.59
CA PHE A 223 22.04 -16.94 11.57
C PHE A 223 20.94 -17.59 12.42
N PRO A 224 21.30 -18.41 13.43
CA PRO A 224 20.32 -19.18 14.22
C PRO A 224 19.36 -18.31 15.03
N ASP A 225 19.70 -17.05 15.26
CA ASP A 225 18.89 -16.08 16.01
C ASP A 225 17.92 -15.28 15.13
N VAL A 226 17.79 -15.62 13.86
CA VAL A 226 16.78 -15.01 12.98
C VAL A 226 15.37 -15.47 13.38
N VAL A 227 14.45 -14.50 13.41
CA VAL A 227 13.00 -14.72 13.55
C VAL A 227 12.29 -14.06 12.37
N TYR A 228 11.36 -14.79 11.75
CA TYR A 228 10.51 -14.26 10.70
C TYR A 228 9.11 -13.97 11.21
N ILE A 229 8.72 -12.71 11.19
CA ILE A 229 7.38 -12.25 11.55
C ILE A 229 6.54 -12.12 10.29
N VAL A 230 5.40 -12.82 10.28
CA VAL A 230 4.36 -12.71 9.26
C VAL A 230 3.15 -12.04 9.90
N LEU A 231 2.93 -10.77 9.55
CA LEU A 231 1.87 -9.95 10.13
C LEU A 231 0.74 -9.71 9.13
N GLY A 232 -0.47 -10.12 9.45
CA GLY A 232 -1.67 -9.79 8.71
C GLY A 232 -2.76 -10.83 8.78
N ALA A 233 -3.99 -10.36 8.71
CA ALA A 233 -5.16 -11.22 8.55
C ALA A 233 -5.22 -11.78 7.12
N THR A 234 -5.93 -12.88 6.95
CA THR A 234 -6.23 -13.42 5.61
C THR A 234 -7.05 -12.40 4.80
N HIS A 235 -6.69 -12.23 3.53
CA HIS A 235 -7.38 -11.29 2.65
C HIS A 235 -8.87 -11.61 2.60
N PRO A 236 -9.81 -10.63 2.70
CA PRO A 236 -11.24 -10.90 2.77
C PRO A 236 -11.79 -11.76 1.62
N ASN A 237 -11.28 -11.59 0.40
CA ASN A 237 -11.68 -12.43 -0.74
C ASN A 237 -11.20 -13.88 -0.57
N GLU A 238 -9.93 -14.05 -0.14
CA GLU A 238 -9.37 -15.38 0.16
C GLU A 238 -10.17 -16.08 1.25
N LEU A 239 -10.51 -15.34 2.31
CA LEU A 239 -11.29 -15.84 3.42
C LEU A 239 -12.70 -16.30 2.98
N ARG A 240 -13.35 -15.56 2.07
CA ARG A 240 -14.67 -15.91 1.53
C ARG A 240 -14.63 -17.13 0.62
N GLU A 241 -13.59 -17.27 -0.20
CA GLU A 241 -13.50 -18.33 -1.22
C GLU A 241 -12.86 -19.63 -0.69
N HIS A 242 -11.83 -19.50 0.15
CA HIS A 242 -10.98 -20.60 0.58
C HIS A 242 -10.81 -20.71 2.10
N GLY A 243 -11.45 -19.81 2.88
CA GLY A 243 -11.24 -19.76 4.33
C GLY A 243 -9.79 -19.44 4.67
N GLU A 244 -9.28 -20.09 5.70
CA GLU A 244 -7.89 -19.90 6.18
C GLU A 244 -6.88 -20.87 5.53
N ALA A 245 -7.24 -21.49 4.39
CA ALA A 245 -6.43 -22.54 3.79
C ALA A 245 -4.99 -22.10 3.49
N TYR A 246 -4.80 -20.88 2.98
CA TYR A 246 -3.45 -20.36 2.69
C TYR A 246 -2.63 -20.22 3.97
N ARG A 247 -3.16 -19.55 5.00
CA ARG A 247 -2.46 -19.38 6.28
C ARG A 247 -2.09 -20.71 6.92
N VAL A 248 -3.04 -21.65 6.98
CA VAL A 248 -2.80 -22.99 7.51
C VAL A 248 -1.70 -23.71 6.71
N SER A 249 -1.67 -23.54 5.39
CA SER A 249 -0.61 -24.14 4.56
C SER A 249 0.78 -23.59 4.90
N LEU A 250 0.89 -22.29 5.23
CA LEU A 250 2.16 -21.68 5.68
C LEU A 250 2.61 -22.23 7.04
N GLU A 251 1.70 -22.36 8.00
CA GLU A 251 2.00 -22.96 9.31
C GLU A 251 2.46 -24.43 9.16
N MET A 252 1.79 -25.21 8.31
CA MET A 252 2.20 -26.56 7.99
C MET A 252 3.58 -26.62 7.32
N LEU A 253 3.88 -25.67 6.44
CA LEU A 253 5.19 -25.58 5.79
C LEU A 253 6.30 -25.24 6.80
N ALA A 254 6.03 -24.34 7.76
CA ALA A 254 6.97 -24.04 8.82
C ALA A 254 7.29 -25.30 9.66
N LYS A 255 6.28 -26.08 10.04
CA LYS A 255 6.45 -27.37 10.73
C LYS A 255 7.23 -28.38 9.90
N LYS A 256 6.89 -28.52 8.62
CA LYS A 256 7.58 -29.44 7.70
C LYS A 256 9.07 -29.12 7.60
N ASN A 257 9.41 -27.85 7.58
CA ASN A 257 10.79 -27.37 7.49
C ASN A 257 11.48 -27.30 8.88
N ARG A 258 10.79 -27.61 9.98
CA ARG A 258 11.29 -27.58 11.37
C ARG A 258 11.77 -26.19 11.79
N ILE A 259 11.06 -25.16 11.36
CA ILE A 259 11.37 -23.75 11.64
C ILE A 259 10.27 -23.04 12.45
N GLU A 260 9.32 -23.77 13.00
CA GLU A 260 8.17 -23.22 13.72
C GLU A 260 8.55 -22.34 14.92
N LYS A 261 9.73 -22.55 15.48
CA LYS A 261 10.27 -21.73 16.58
C LYS A 261 10.84 -20.39 16.13
N ASN A 262 11.11 -20.27 14.81
CA ASN A 262 11.70 -19.08 14.21
C ASN A 262 10.70 -18.31 13.35
N VAL A 263 9.40 -18.71 13.34
CA VAL A 263 8.35 -18.03 12.62
C VAL A 263 7.23 -17.64 13.57
N ILE A 264 6.86 -16.37 13.55
CA ILE A 264 5.75 -15.84 14.34
C ILE A 264 4.66 -15.34 13.39
N PHE A 265 3.47 -15.90 13.52
CA PHE A 265 2.30 -15.48 12.76
C PHE A 265 1.41 -14.59 13.63
N TYR A 266 1.27 -13.32 13.25
CA TYR A 266 0.28 -12.40 13.81
C TYR A 266 -0.89 -12.28 12.83
N ASN A 267 -2.03 -12.91 13.17
CA ASN A 267 -3.18 -13.05 12.27
C ASN A 267 -4.17 -11.88 12.38
N ASP A 268 -3.66 -10.67 12.58
CA ASP A 268 -4.46 -9.48 12.79
C ASP A 268 -4.22 -8.40 11.72
N PHE A 269 -5.26 -7.64 11.42
CA PHE A 269 -5.15 -6.36 10.73
C PHE A 269 -4.94 -5.29 11.82
N VAL A 270 -3.68 -4.89 11.99
CA VAL A 270 -3.30 -3.98 13.07
C VAL A 270 -3.51 -2.51 12.69
N GLU A 271 -3.78 -1.69 13.69
CA GLU A 271 -3.82 -0.23 13.55
C GLU A 271 -2.46 0.35 13.18
N LEU A 272 -2.45 1.55 12.59
CA LEU A 272 -1.23 2.17 12.08
C LEU A 272 -0.12 2.32 13.14
N GLU A 273 -0.48 2.68 14.37
CA GLU A 273 0.51 2.86 15.45
C GLU A 273 1.21 1.53 15.78
N ASN A 274 0.46 0.45 15.91
CA ASN A 274 1.02 -0.88 16.12
C ASN A 274 1.84 -1.34 14.90
N LEU A 275 1.39 -1.02 13.67
CA LEU A 275 2.16 -1.34 12.47
C LEU A 275 3.52 -0.65 12.46
N LYS A 276 3.59 0.60 12.90
CA LYS A 276 4.87 1.32 13.04
C LYS A 276 5.83 0.62 14.00
N GLU A 277 5.33 0.03 15.07
CA GLU A 277 6.13 -0.74 16.03
C GLU A 277 6.69 -2.02 15.41
N PHE A 278 5.88 -2.77 14.63
CA PHE A 278 6.37 -3.92 13.87
C PHE A 278 7.42 -3.53 12.84
N ILE A 279 7.18 -2.46 12.08
CA ILE A 279 8.17 -1.92 11.14
C ILE A 279 9.43 -1.49 11.91
N GLY A 280 9.24 -0.81 13.05
CA GLY A 280 10.34 -0.40 13.93
C GLY A 280 11.21 -1.57 14.36
N ALA A 281 10.61 -2.68 14.82
CA ALA A 281 11.31 -3.88 15.29
C ALA A 281 12.04 -4.65 14.17
N ALA A 282 11.66 -4.46 12.91
CA ALA A 282 12.25 -5.20 11.80
C ALA A 282 13.66 -4.72 11.47
N ASP A 283 14.58 -5.65 11.25
CA ASP A 283 15.92 -5.40 10.68
C ASP A 283 15.87 -5.44 9.16
N LEU A 284 15.04 -6.32 8.58
CA LEU A 284 14.91 -6.50 7.14
C LEU A 284 13.45 -6.76 6.76
N TYR A 285 12.95 -6.07 5.75
CA TYR A 285 11.64 -6.30 5.18
C TYR A 285 11.69 -7.18 3.93
N LEU A 286 10.84 -8.21 3.89
CA LEU A 286 10.74 -9.13 2.77
C LEU A 286 9.40 -8.99 2.06
N THR A 287 9.42 -8.77 0.76
CA THR A 287 8.20 -8.67 -0.05
C THR A 287 8.32 -9.53 -1.32
N PRO A 288 8.19 -10.87 -1.17
CA PRO A 288 8.41 -11.85 -2.23
C PRO A 288 7.17 -12.06 -3.11
N TYR A 289 6.45 -10.99 -3.45
CA TYR A 289 5.20 -11.04 -4.19
C TYR A 289 5.37 -11.74 -5.53
N LEU A 290 4.32 -12.45 -5.98
CA LEU A 290 4.35 -13.26 -7.20
C LEU A 290 3.75 -12.54 -8.42
N ASN A 291 2.94 -11.50 -8.20
CA ASN A 291 2.34 -10.73 -9.27
C ASN A 291 3.28 -9.64 -9.77
N GLU A 292 3.93 -9.85 -10.91
CA GLU A 292 4.77 -8.84 -11.55
C GLU A 292 4.03 -7.52 -11.81
N ALA A 293 2.75 -7.60 -12.17
CA ALA A 293 1.95 -6.44 -12.55
C ALA A 293 1.46 -5.57 -11.37
N GLN A 294 1.97 -5.77 -10.17
CA GLN A 294 1.61 -4.94 -9.04
C GLN A 294 2.27 -3.57 -9.15
N ILE A 295 1.47 -2.57 -9.51
CA ILE A 295 1.93 -1.21 -9.80
C ILE A 295 2.02 -0.34 -8.54
N THR A 296 1.35 -0.73 -7.44
CA THR A 296 1.37 -0.02 -6.17
C THR A 296 1.44 -1.00 -5.01
N SER A 297 2.29 -0.73 -4.03
CA SER A 297 2.41 -1.49 -2.79
C SER A 297 2.60 -0.54 -1.62
N GLY A 298 1.57 -0.34 -0.81
CA GLY A 298 1.63 0.47 0.40
C GLY A 298 2.60 -0.11 1.43
N THR A 299 2.65 -1.44 1.58
CA THR A 299 3.56 -2.11 2.52
C THR A 299 5.03 -1.87 2.18
N LEU A 300 5.38 -1.90 0.89
CA LEU A 300 6.71 -1.56 0.42
C LEU A 300 7.03 -0.06 0.65
N ALA A 301 6.09 0.81 0.29
CA ALA A 301 6.27 2.26 0.48
C ALA A 301 6.51 2.61 1.96
N TYR A 302 5.73 2.03 2.87
CA TYR A 302 5.86 2.27 4.32
C TYR A 302 7.22 1.84 4.87
N THR A 303 7.65 0.62 4.54
CA THR A 303 8.92 0.08 5.05
C THR A 303 10.13 0.77 4.44
N PHE A 304 10.09 1.02 3.13
CA PHE A 304 11.14 1.78 2.45
C PHE A 304 11.24 3.21 2.99
N GLY A 305 10.10 3.88 3.13
CA GLY A 305 10.04 5.24 3.69
C GLY A 305 10.43 5.33 5.17
N ALA A 306 10.28 4.24 5.93
CA ALA A 306 10.78 4.11 7.29
C ALA A 306 12.29 3.76 7.36
N GLY A 307 12.99 3.76 6.23
CA GLY A 307 14.44 3.51 6.15
C GLY A 307 14.85 2.06 6.37
N LYS A 308 13.94 1.09 6.18
CA LYS A 308 14.27 -0.33 6.35
C LYS A 308 14.93 -0.90 5.10
N ALA A 309 15.93 -1.77 5.31
CA ALA A 309 16.48 -2.59 4.24
C ALA A 309 15.41 -3.52 3.67
N VAL A 310 15.37 -3.68 2.35
CA VAL A 310 14.31 -4.41 1.64
C VAL A 310 14.90 -5.46 0.70
N VAL A 311 14.38 -6.69 0.78
CA VAL A 311 14.55 -7.73 -0.25
C VAL A 311 13.18 -8.00 -0.87
N SER A 312 13.09 -7.87 -2.19
CA SER A 312 11.83 -7.93 -2.94
C SER A 312 11.97 -8.74 -4.23
N THR A 313 10.87 -9.29 -4.71
CA THR A 313 10.75 -9.68 -6.12
C THR A 313 10.56 -8.43 -7.00
N PRO A 314 10.92 -8.47 -8.30
CA PRO A 314 10.88 -7.29 -9.17
C PRO A 314 9.49 -6.99 -9.73
N TYR A 315 8.43 -6.99 -8.89
CA TYR A 315 7.16 -6.47 -9.32
C TYR A 315 7.27 -4.96 -9.60
N TRP A 316 6.40 -4.41 -10.42
CA TRP A 316 6.59 -3.09 -11.04
C TRP A 316 6.91 -1.97 -10.06
N HIS A 317 6.20 -1.89 -8.92
CA HIS A 317 6.52 -0.89 -7.90
C HIS A 317 7.90 -1.11 -7.30
N ALA A 318 8.23 -2.34 -6.94
CA ALA A 318 9.52 -2.67 -6.34
C ALA A 318 10.68 -2.43 -7.32
N ALA A 319 10.51 -2.83 -8.58
CA ALA A 319 11.52 -2.61 -9.61
C ALA A 319 11.85 -1.13 -9.83
N GLU A 320 10.87 -0.23 -9.64
CA GLU A 320 11.08 1.21 -9.76
C GLU A 320 11.60 1.82 -8.45
N LEU A 321 11.00 1.48 -7.31
CA LEU A 321 11.34 2.08 -6.02
C LEU A 321 12.73 1.64 -5.53
N LEU A 322 13.10 0.37 -5.76
CA LEU A 322 14.36 -0.22 -5.32
C LEU A 322 15.47 -0.18 -6.40
N ALA A 323 15.24 0.52 -7.52
CA ALA A 323 16.27 0.75 -8.53
C ALA A 323 17.51 1.48 -7.94
N GLU A 324 18.64 1.43 -8.66
CA GLU A 324 19.86 2.14 -8.27
C GLU A 324 20.37 1.74 -6.87
N ASP A 325 20.38 0.42 -6.62
CA ASP A 325 20.86 -0.20 -5.38
C ASP A 325 20.17 0.26 -4.08
N ARG A 326 18.97 0.85 -4.18
CA ARG A 326 18.17 1.28 -3.03
C ARG A 326 17.52 0.12 -2.26
N GLY A 327 17.63 -1.10 -2.77
CA GLY A 327 17.18 -2.35 -2.16
C GLY A 327 17.57 -3.53 -3.02
N VAL A 328 17.30 -4.74 -2.55
CA VAL A 328 17.71 -5.98 -3.22
C VAL A 328 16.53 -6.60 -3.97
N LEU A 329 16.74 -6.92 -5.25
CA LEU A 329 15.76 -7.61 -6.07
C LEU A 329 16.19 -9.07 -6.31
N VAL A 330 15.26 -10.00 -6.05
CA VAL A 330 15.44 -11.44 -6.26
C VAL A 330 14.43 -11.96 -7.29
N PRO A 331 14.75 -13.03 -8.05
CA PRO A 331 13.81 -13.62 -8.98
C PRO A 331 12.51 -14.07 -8.31
N PHE A 332 11.40 -14.06 -9.07
CA PHE A 332 10.12 -14.59 -8.58
C PHE A 332 10.24 -16.07 -8.22
N ALA A 333 9.58 -16.46 -7.14
CA ALA A 333 9.47 -17.84 -6.68
C ALA A 333 10.84 -18.56 -6.44
N ASP A 334 11.89 -17.82 -6.13
CA ASP A 334 13.27 -18.34 -5.95
C ASP A 334 13.70 -18.28 -4.48
N ALA A 335 13.40 -19.32 -3.72
CA ALA A 335 13.80 -19.42 -2.31
C ALA A 335 15.32 -19.44 -2.09
N PRO A 336 16.15 -20.14 -2.89
CA PRO A 336 17.61 -20.04 -2.82
C PRO A 336 18.15 -18.63 -3.01
N ALA A 337 17.60 -17.86 -3.95
CA ALA A 337 17.99 -16.46 -4.15
C ALA A 337 17.62 -15.60 -2.94
N ILE A 338 16.41 -15.76 -2.39
CA ILE A 338 15.99 -15.08 -1.15
C ILE A 338 16.98 -15.39 -0.03
N ALA A 339 17.33 -16.67 0.19
CA ALA A 339 18.27 -17.06 1.24
C ALA A 339 19.62 -16.39 1.07
N ARG A 340 20.20 -16.46 -0.13
CA ARG A 340 21.52 -15.86 -0.45
C ARG A 340 21.53 -14.36 -0.17
N GLU A 341 20.52 -13.64 -0.66
CA GLU A 341 20.49 -12.18 -0.52
C GLU A 341 20.21 -11.75 0.92
N VAL A 342 19.32 -12.44 1.65
CA VAL A 342 19.11 -12.19 3.09
C VAL A 342 20.40 -12.40 3.87
N ILE A 343 21.10 -13.52 3.65
CA ILE A 343 22.40 -13.81 4.28
C ILE A 343 23.39 -12.69 3.96
N GLY A 344 23.49 -12.29 2.69
CA GLY A 344 24.37 -11.19 2.27
C GLY A 344 24.06 -9.87 2.98
N GLN A 345 22.78 -9.51 3.11
CA GLN A 345 22.38 -8.30 3.83
C GLN A 345 22.70 -8.37 5.34
N LEU A 346 22.57 -9.53 5.96
CA LEU A 346 22.88 -9.71 7.38
C LEU A 346 24.40 -9.76 7.66
N GLN A 347 25.22 -10.11 6.68
CA GLN A 347 26.68 -10.08 6.77
C GLN A 347 27.27 -8.70 6.48
N ALA A 348 26.53 -7.86 5.74
CA ALA A 348 26.99 -6.52 5.41
C ALA A 348 27.15 -5.67 6.69
N PRO A 349 28.24 -4.89 6.82
CA PRO A 349 28.33 -3.95 7.92
C PRO A 349 27.18 -2.94 7.82
N PRO A 350 26.67 -2.45 8.98
CA PRO A 350 25.66 -1.39 8.95
C PRO A 350 26.20 -0.22 8.11
N PRO A 351 25.36 0.44 7.29
CA PRO A 351 25.79 1.54 6.46
C PRO A 351 26.46 2.61 7.33
N THR A 352 27.76 2.81 7.10
CA THR A 352 28.51 3.89 7.74
C THR A 352 28.12 5.20 7.09
N GLY A 353 27.41 6.05 7.81
CA GLY A 353 27.07 7.40 7.37
C GLY A 353 25.60 7.67 7.07
N VAL A 354 24.70 7.24 7.95
CA VAL A 354 23.35 7.82 7.97
C VAL A 354 23.48 9.20 8.64
N GLU A 355 23.72 10.24 7.86
CA GLU A 355 23.57 11.61 8.35
C GLU A 355 22.07 11.91 8.47
N VAL A 356 21.60 12.05 9.70
CA VAL A 356 20.28 12.61 9.98
C VAL A 356 20.36 14.13 9.79
N GLY A 357 20.10 14.57 8.56
CA GLY A 357 20.01 16.00 8.25
C GLY A 357 18.64 16.57 8.65
N THR A 358 18.61 17.73 9.28
CA THR A 358 17.39 18.53 9.41
C THR A 358 17.12 19.23 8.09
N GLY A 359 15.97 18.96 7.46
CA GLY A 359 15.52 19.73 6.30
C GLY A 359 15.27 21.20 6.64
N LEU A 360 15.20 22.06 5.63
CA LEU A 360 14.93 23.51 5.77
C LEU A 360 13.59 23.82 6.48
N ASP A 361 12.74 22.83 6.67
CA ASP A 361 11.46 22.88 7.40
C ASP A 361 11.57 22.41 8.86
N GLY A 362 12.79 22.12 9.36
CA GLY A 362 13.03 21.64 10.71
C GLY A 362 12.74 20.16 10.95
N ARG A 363 12.38 19.39 9.91
CA ARG A 363 12.11 17.95 9.99
C ARG A 363 13.37 17.14 9.71
N GLN A 364 13.59 16.08 10.46
CA GLN A 364 14.70 15.17 10.21
C GLN A 364 14.45 14.40 8.92
N ARG A 365 15.41 14.42 8.00
CA ARG A 365 15.40 13.63 6.77
C ARG A 365 16.60 12.68 6.79
N VAL A 366 16.36 11.43 6.47
CA VAL A 366 17.42 10.45 6.28
C VAL A 366 17.96 10.62 4.84
N ALA A 367 19.18 11.14 4.72
CA ALA A 367 19.90 11.10 3.46
C ALA A 367 20.81 9.87 3.47
N VAL A 368 20.66 8.98 2.53
CA VAL A 368 21.66 7.95 2.22
C VAL A 368 22.79 8.66 1.48
N GLY A 369 23.98 8.73 2.10
CA GLY A 369 25.13 9.43 1.53
C GLY A 369 25.51 8.85 0.16
N GLU A 370 25.73 9.74 -0.81
CA GLU A 370 26.40 9.39 -2.05
C GLU A 370 27.80 8.90 -1.71
N SER A 371 28.11 7.66 -2.06
CA SER A 371 29.50 7.18 -2.07
C SER A 371 30.25 7.99 -3.12
N GLN A 372 31.18 8.84 -2.68
CA GLN A 372 32.18 9.40 -3.57
C GLN A 372 32.97 8.25 -4.18
N LEU A 373 32.74 7.98 -5.44
CA LEU A 373 33.65 7.20 -6.29
C LEU A 373 34.74 8.20 -6.77
N ASP A 374 35.94 8.06 -6.18
CA ASP A 374 37.17 8.52 -6.79
C ASP A 374 37.61 7.54 -7.90
#